data_2eaf084f3fcfc51169b5539a4c3025b0
#
_entry.id   2eaf084f3fcfc51169b5539a4c3025b0
#
_cell.length_a   1.000
_cell.length_b   1.000
_cell.length_c   1.000
_cell.angle_alpha   90.00
_cell.angle_beta   90.00
_cell.angle_gamma   90.00
#
_symmetry.space_group_name_H-M   'P 1'
#
loop_
_entity.id
_entity.type
_entity.pdbx_description
1 polymer ?
#
loop_
_entity_poly.entity_id
_entity_poly.type
_entity_poly.pdbx_seq_one_letter_code
_entity_poly.pdbx_strand_id
1 'polypeptide(L)' 'PVLMSYCPEQVMDIGEESYLVGPMVFFRIDRDGYTVSLQVADLYQLAEFLEEHSVILMQGGESFIAIRLD' A
#
# COMPACT_ATOMS: atom_id res chain seq x y z
N PRO A 1 13.35 -5.89 -6.24
CA PRO A 1 12.57 -5.15 -5.24
C PRO A 1 11.07 -5.34 -5.45
N VAL A 2 10.32 -5.13 -4.38
CA VAL A 2 8.87 -5.17 -4.41
C VAL A 2 8.36 -3.74 -4.53
N LEU A 3 7.45 -3.52 -5.45
CA LEU A 3 6.85 -2.22 -5.71
C LEU A 3 5.35 -2.27 -5.50
N MET A 4 4.77 -1.11 -5.20
CA MET A 4 3.33 -0.94 -5.05
C MET A 4 2.82 -0.02 -6.15
N SER A 5 1.78 -0.46 -6.86
CA SER A 5 1.09 0.35 -7.85
C SER A 5 -0.29 0.73 -7.33
N TYR A 6 -0.65 1.98 -7.45
CA TYR A 6 -1.93 2.49 -7.00
C TYR A 6 -2.37 3.67 -7.87
N CYS A 7 -3.64 4.01 -7.76
CA CYS A 7 -4.20 5.16 -8.48
C CYS A 7 -4.00 6.43 -7.63
N PRO A 8 -3.33 7.47 -8.16
CA PRO A 8 -3.14 8.71 -7.40
C PRO A 8 -4.45 9.39 -6.95
N GLU A 9 -5.53 9.15 -7.65
CA GLU A 9 -6.84 9.70 -7.29
C GLU A 9 -7.41 9.10 -6.01
N GLN A 10 -6.85 7.97 -5.57
CA GLN A 10 -7.26 7.29 -4.34
C GLN A 10 -6.49 7.76 -3.11
N VAL A 11 -5.64 8.76 -3.25
CA VAL A 11 -4.87 9.32 -2.14
C VAL A 11 -5.66 10.44 -1.48
N MET A 12 -5.81 10.38 -0.16
CA MET A 12 -6.43 11.42 0.64
C MET A 12 -5.37 12.10 1.49
N ASP A 13 -5.37 13.43 1.52
CA ASP A 13 -4.51 14.19 2.40
C ASP A 13 -5.30 14.64 3.62
N ILE A 14 -4.82 14.27 4.80
CA ILE A 14 -5.44 14.68 6.06
C ILE A 14 -4.34 15.29 6.94
N GLY A 15 -4.42 16.59 7.18
CA GLY A 15 -3.36 17.31 7.87
C GLY A 15 -2.10 17.30 7.00
N GLU A 16 -1.00 16.82 7.55
CA GLU A 16 0.28 16.74 6.86
C GLU A 16 0.58 15.34 6.32
N GLU A 17 -0.37 14.41 6.48
CA GLU A 17 -0.16 13.02 6.11
C GLU A 17 -1.03 12.63 4.92
N SER A 18 -0.52 11.71 4.10
CA SER A 18 -1.23 11.18 2.94
C SER A 18 -1.58 9.73 3.16
N TYR A 19 -2.81 9.36 2.78
CA TYR A 19 -3.34 8.02 2.96
C TYR A 19 -3.85 7.48 1.64
N LEU A 20 -3.53 6.23 1.34
CA LEU A 20 -4.07 5.54 0.17
C LEU A 20 -5.35 4.80 0.58
N VAL A 21 -6.44 5.12 -0.09
CA VAL A 21 -7.75 4.53 0.12
C VAL A 21 -8.18 3.91 -1.19
N GLY A 22 -8.18 2.61 -1.27
CA GLY A 22 -8.60 1.93 -2.49
C GLY A 22 -7.66 0.82 -2.90
N PRO A 23 -7.88 0.25 -4.09
CA PRO A 23 -7.10 -0.89 -4.52
C PRO A 23 -5.64 -0.55 -4.78
N MET A 24 -4.78 -1.51 -4.47
CA MET A 24 -3.35 -1.42 -4.73
C MET A 24 -2.84 -2.78 -5.18
N VAL A 25 -1.78 -2.77 -5.95
CA VAL A 25 -1.17 -3.99 -6.46
C VAL A 25 0.31 -4.00 -6.08
N PHE A 26 0.76 -5.10 -5.52
CA PHE A 26 2.18 -5.31 -5.22
C PHE A 26 2.77 -6.28 -6.22
N PHE A 27 3.99 -5.98 -6.66
CA PHE A 27 4.67 -6.84 -7.62
C PHE A 27 6.18 -6.75 -7.42
N ARG A 28 6.87 -7.79 -7.87
CA ARG A 28 8.32 -7.85 -7.83
C ARG A 28 8.90 -7.58 -9.21
N ILE A 29 9.98 -6.83 -9.24
CA ILE A 29 10.73 -6.58 -10.48
C ILE A 29 12.09 -7.27 -10.34
N ASP A 30 12.53 -7.99 -11.37
CA ASP A 30 13.86 -8.58 -11.40
C ASP A 30 14.89 -7.51 -11.80
N ARG A 31 16.16 -7.91 -11.88
CA ARG A 31 17.23 -6.96 -12.20
C ARG A 31 17.18 -6.43 -13.63
N ASP A 32 16.44 -7.09 -14.52
CA ASP A 32 16.26 -6.66 -15.90
C ASP A 32 15.01 -5.78 -16.08
N GLY A 33 14.28 -5.53 -15.01
CA GLY A 33 13.09 -4.68 -15.05
C GLY A 33 11.80 -5.41 -15.40
N TYR A 34 11.80 -6.72 -15.44
CA TYR A 34 10.59 -7.50 -15.74
C TYR A 34 9.81 -7.80 -14.46
N THR A 35 8.48 -7.76 -14.59
CA THR A 35 7.59 -8.17 -13.51
C THR A 35 7.64 -9.68 -13.35
N VAL A 36 7.91 -10.13 -12.14
CA VAL A 36 8.00 -11.55 -11.82
C VAL A 36 7.12 -11.85 -10.61
N SER A 37 6.90 -13.13 -10.33
CA SER A 37 6.08 -13.55 -9.20
C SER A 37 6.71 -13.17 -7.87
N LEU A 38 5.87 -12.84 -6.89
CA LEU A 38 6.33 -12.58 -5.54
C LEU A 38 6.88 -13.87 -4.92
N GLN A 39 7.94 -13.72 -4.15
CA GLN A 39 8.53 -14.82 -3.41
C GLN A 39 7.97 -14.84 -1.99
N VAL A 40 8.13 -15.97 -1.28
CA VAL A 40 7.64 -16.09 0.09
C VAL A 40 8.23 -15.01 1.00
N ALA A 41 9.53 -14.72 0.85
CA ALA A 41 10.18 -13.67 1.62
C ALA A 41 9.54 -12.30 1.38
N ASP A 42 9.07 -12.05 0.14
CA ASP A 42 8.40 -10.80 -0.18
C ASP A 42 7.07 -10.68 0.58
N LEU A 43 6.36 -11.80 0.75
CA LEU A 43 5.08 -11.80 1.45
C LEU A 43 5.26 -11.43 2.93
N TYR A 44 6.34 -11.89 3.56
CA TYR A 44 6.63 -11.50 4.93
C TYR A 44 6.91 -10.01 5.05
N GLN A 45 7.68 -9.45 4.11
CA GLN A 45 7.97 -8.02 4.09
C GLN A 45 6.71 -7.19 3.85
N LEU A 46 5.83 -7.66 2.97
CA LEU A 46 4.54 -7.00 2.73
C LEU A 46 3.65 -7.03 3.96
N ALA A 47 3.62 -8.15 4.69
CA ALA A 47 2.84 -8.25 5.91
C ALA A 47 3.31 -7.24 6.95
N GLU A 48 4.63 -7.10 7.11
CA GLU A 48 5.20 -6.09 8.02
C GLU A 48 4.85 -4.67 7.58
N PHE A 49 4.98 -4.39 6.30
CA PHE A 49 4.63 -3.08 5.75
C PHE A 49 3.17 -2.73 6.01
N LEU A 50 2.27 -3.66 5.73
CA LEU A 50 0.84 -3.44 5.94
C LEU A 50 0.52 -3.27 7.41
N GLU A 51 1.16 -4.05 8.29
CA GLU A 51 0.96 -3.90 9.74
C GLU A 51 1.40 -2.53 10.23
N GLU A 52 2.54 -2.02 9.75
CA GLU A 52 3.07 -0.73 10.19
C GLU A 52 2.34 0.46 9.59
N HIS A 53 1.81 0.33 8.37
CA HIS A 53 1.26 1.46 7.64
C HIS A 53 -0.27 1.46 7.54
N SER A 54 -0.94 0.37 7.93
CA SER A 54 -2.40 0.35 7.90
C SER A 54 -2.98 1.14 9.05
N VAL A 55 -3.98 1.95 8.75
CA VAL A 55 -4.71 2.73 9.73
C VAL A 55 -6.20 2.61 9.44
N ILE A 56 -7.03 2.85 10.48
CA ILE A 56 -8.46 2.89 10.31
C ILE A 56 -8.89 4.35 10.31
N LEU A 57 -9.53 4.76 9.23
CA LEU A 57 -10.09 6.10 9.10
C LEU A 57 -11.60 6.03 9.23
N MET A 58 -12.19 7.07 9.78
CA MET A 58 -13.64 7.17 9.95
C MET A 58 -14.16 8.40 9.23
N GLN A 59 -15.19 8.21 8.44
CA GLN A 59 -15.82 9.30 7.71
C GLN A 59 -17.31 9.00 7.54
N GLY A 60 -18.15 9.95 7.92
CA GLY A 60 -19.59 9.82 7.75
C GLY A 60 -20.21 8.65 8.49
N GLY A 61 -19.64 8.25 9.63
CA GLY A 61 -20.13 7.12 10.42
C GLY A 61 -19.65 5.76 9.92
N GLU A 62 -18.85 5.72 8.86
CA GLU A 62 -18.27 4.51 8.34
C GLU A 62 -16.78 4.45 8.64
N SER A 63 -16.24 3.25 8.79
CA SER A 63 -14.81 3.06 8.96
C SER A 63 -14.24 2.28 7.78
N PHE A 64 -13.00 2.58 7.43
CA PHE A 64 -12.32 1.89 6.34
C PHE A 64 -10.81 1.85 6.61
N ILE A 65 -10.15 0.88 5.99
CA ILE A 65 -8.71 0.71 6.14
C ILE A 65 -8.00 1.52 5.06
N ALA A 66 -6.97 2.25 5.47
CA ALA A 66 -6.14 3.03 4.57
C ALA A 66 -4.66 2.73 4.84
N ILE A 67 -3.82 3.01 3.87
CA ILE A 67 -2.37 2.84 3.99
C ILE A 67 -1.73 4.22 4.09
N ARG A 68 -1.00 4.46 5.17
CA ARG A 68 -0.26 5.71 5.33
C ARG A 68 0.97 5.68 4.44
N LEU A 69 1.12 6.68 3.61
CA LEU A 69 2.19 6.75 2.61
C LEU A 69 3.46 7.44 3.11
N ASP A 70 3.43 8.02 4.26
CA ASP A 70 4.56 8.75 4.83
C ASP A 70 5.59 7.85 5.51
#